data_f37183839344a4b87562330c5f28e6fd
#
_entry.id   f37183839344a4b87562330c5f28e6fd
#
_cell.length_a   1.000
_cell.length_b   1.000
_cell.length_c   1.000
_cell.angle_alpha   90.00
_cell.angle_beta   90.00
_cell.angle_gamma   90.00
#
_symmetry.space_group_name_H-M   'P 1'
#
loop_
_entity.id
_entity.type
_entity.pdbx_description
1 polymer ?
#
loop_
_entity_poly.entity_id
_entity_poly.type
_entity_poly.pdbx_seq_one_letter_code
_entity_poly.pdbx_strand_id
1 'polypeptide(L)'
;MKTENYPKELLALIQGQDFCINSTGMSGSQVLESNNAVLKIQPSAECFSEEVKMLKWLEGRMPVPKVLYHGVSANKSYLLMTKIKGRMACDPIYLTAPELLIPLLADALKRLWSADITSCPRKRTLDVELSEIEPRLDILETTQFMRNEGFSSPHELFRWLIENRPQEEYVLSHGDFCLPNIFLYGESFSGYIDLGDAGIADKWRDISLCYRSLKHNVDGTYGRYDGVDPDRLFIELGIKKDEKKLRYYLLLDELF
;
A
#
# COMPACT_ATOMS: atom_id res chain seq x y z
N MET A 1 -16.20 12.34 19.71
CA MET A 1 -16.25 11.01 19.08
C MET A 1 -17.37 10.21 19.74
N LYS A 2 -18.36 9.65 18.99
CA LYS A 2 -19.39 8.77 19.60
C LYS A 2 -18.77 7.39 19.78
N THR A 3 -18.40 7.03 21.00
CA THR A 3 -17.71 5.79 21.38
C THR A 3 -18.64 4.71 21.95
N GLU A 4 -19.96 4.93 21.88
CA GLU A 4 -20.99 4.10 22.53
C GLU A 4 -20.95 2.60 22.14
N ASN A 5 -20.32 2.26 21.03
CA ASN A 5 -20.25 0.90 20.49
C ASN A 5 -18.82 0.33 20.41
N TYR A 6 -17.84 0.99 21.02
CA TYR A 6 -16.46 0.51 20.99
C TYR A 6 -16.24 -0.64 21.99
N PRO A 7 -15.43 -1.64 21.65
CA PRO A 7 -15.03 -2.69 22.60
C PRO A 7 -14.41 -2.11 23.85
N LYS A 8 -14.70 -2.70 25.03
CA LYS A 8 -14.21 -2.20 26.33
C LYS A 8 -12.68 -2.14 26.40
N GLU A 9 -12.02 -3.15 25.84
CA GLU A 9 -10.55 -3.21 25.77
C GLU A 9 -9.99 -2.07 24.91
N LEU A 10 -10.63 -1.78 23.78
CA LEU A 10 -10.24 -0.65 22.93
C LEU A 10 -10.41 0.68 23.67
N LEU A 11 -11.54 0.87 24.36
CA LEU A 11 -11.81 2.10 25.13
C LEU A 11 -10.73 2.34 26.19
N ALA A 12 -10.28 1.29 26.88
CA ALA A 12 -9.22 1.40 27.89
C ALA A 12 -7.88 1.85 27.28
N LEU A 13 -7.56 1.41 26.04
CA LEU A 13 -6.33 1.77 25.36
C LEU A 13 -6.32 3.20 24.79
N ILE A 14 -7.49 3.72 24.39
CA ILE A 14 -7.61 5.07 23.81
C ILE A 14 -8.00 6.13 24.84
N GLN A 15 -8.26 5.74 26.09
CA GLN A 15 -8.63 6.67 27.16
C GLN A 15 -7.56 7.75 27.37
N GLY A 16 -7.97 9.02 27.41
CA GLY A 16 -7.06 10.16 27.59
C GLY A 16 -6.25 10.54 26.36
N GLN A 17 -6.53 9.96 25.20
CA GLN A 17 -5.95 10.35 23.93
C GLN A 17 -6.97 11.12 23.09
N ASP A 18 -6.52 12.23 22.49
CA ASP A 18 -7.34 13.01 21.55
C ASP A 18 -7.14 12.45 20.13
N PHE A 19 -8.20 11.85 19.60
CA PHE A 19 -8.24 11.35 18.23
C PHE A 19 -8.95 12.32 17.29
N CYS A 20 -8.31 12.67 16.18
CA CYS A 20 -8.86 13.45 15.08
C CYS A 20 -9.11 12.56 13.86
N ILE A 21 -10.12 12.87 13.05
CA ILE A 21 -10.37 12.17 11.78
C ILE A 21 -9.25 12.52 10.81
N ASN A 22 -8.61 11.49 10.25
CA ASN A 22 -7.73 11.64 9.11
C ASN A 22 -8.54 11.41 7.82
N SER A 23 -8.65 12.44 6.99
CA SER A 23 -9.37 12.40 5.71
C SER A 23 -8.47 12.15 4.51
N THR A 24 -7.20 11.82 4.72
CA THR A 24 -6.21 11.67 3.64
C THR A 24 -6.29 10.31 2.94
N GLY A 25 -6.91 9.31 3.57
CA GLY A 25 -7.05 7.96 3.00
C GLY A 25 -8.21 7.85 2.02
N MET A 26 -8.01 7.13 0.91
CA MET A 26 -9.04 6.80 -0.10
C MET A 26 -9.75 5.45 0.19
N SER A 27 -9.33 4.70 1.23
CA SER A 27 -9.98 3.45 1.64
C SER A 27 -11.32 3.74 2.32
N GLY A 28 -12.32 2.90 2.12
CA GLY A 28 -13.63 3.01 2.78
C GLY A 28 -13.60 2.88 4.31
N SER A 29 -12.42 2.90 4.91
CA SER A 29 -12.17 2.85 6.35
C SER A 29 -12.24 4.25 6.97
N GLN A 30 -12.83 4.37 8.14
CA GLN A 30 -12.64 5.54 8.97
C GLN A 30 -11.29 5.46 9.69
N VAL A 31 -10.40 6.41 9.43
CA VAL A 31 -9.08 6.50 10.08
C VAL A 31 -9.09 7.65 11.09
N LEU A 32 -8.71 7.34 12.32
CA LEU A 32 -8.59 8.29 13.43
C LEU A 32 -7.13 8.28 13.90
N GLU A 33 -6.56 9.46 14.12
CA GLU A 33 -5.18 9.61 14.58
C GLU A 33 -5.08 10.37 15.89
N SER A 34 -4.22 9.90 16.78
CA SER A 34 -3.70 10.64 17.91
C SER A 34 -2.21 10.98 17.73
N ASN A 35 -1.58 11.53 18.74
CA ASN A 35 -0.14 11.79 18.72
C ASN A 35 0.70 10.51 18.56
N ASN A 36 0.24 9.36 19.10
CA ASN A 36 1.03 8.14 19.20
C ASN A 36 0.38 6.92 18.54
N ALA A 37 -0.89 7.00 18.17
CA ALA A 37 -1.65 5.86 17.66
C ALA A 37 -2.55 6.23 16.48
N VAL A 38 -2.86 5.21 15.70
CA VAL A 38 -3.81 5.25 14.58
C VAL A 38 -4.86 4.17 14.84
N LEU A 39 -6.13 4.53 14.70
CA LEU A 39 -7.27 3.63 14.80
C LEU A 39 -7.98 3.57 13.44
N LYS A 40 -7.94 2.41 12.80
CA LYS A 40 -8.74 2.09 11.61
C LYS A 40 -10.04 1.41 12.05
N ILE A 41 -11.16 1.82 11.46
CA ILE A 41 -12.49 1.25 11.68
C ILE A 41 -13.15 0.95 10.36
N GLN A 42 -13.59 -0.27 10.16
CA GLN A 42 -14.31 -0.67 8.94
C GLN A 42 -15.64 -1.38 9.25
N PRO A 43 -16.67 -1.18 8.42
CA PRO A 43 -17.97 -1.82 8.57
C PRO A 43 -17.95 -3.27 8.04
N SER A 44 -17.03 -4.11 8.54
CA SER A 44 -16.94 -5.55 8.22
C SER A 44 -16.19 -6.28 9.33
N ALA A 45 -16.59 -7.51 9.63
CA ALA A 45 -15.95 -8.31 10.67
C ALA A 45 -14.56 -8.87 10.28
N GLU A 46 -14.24 -8.96 8.99
CA GLU A 46 -13.02 -9.68 8.53
C GLU A 46 -11.93 -8.75 7.97
N CYS A 47 -12.14 -7.46 8.00
CA CYS A 47 -11.44 -6.47 7.21
C CYS A 47 -9.93 -6.32 7.45
N PHE A 48 -9.47 -6.51 8.70
CA PHE A 48 -8.07 -6.28 9.06
C PHE A 48 -7.28 -7.55 9.35
N SER A 49 -7.84 -8.74 9.14
CA SER A 49 -7.19 -9.99 9.52
C SER A 49 -5.84 -10.19 8.83
N GLU A 50 -5.76 -9.93 7.52
CA GLU A 50 -4.54 -10.08 6.76
C GLU A 50 -3.52 -8.97 7.07
N GLU A 51 -3.96 -7.71 7.22
CA GLU A 51 -3.08 -6.62 7.66
C GLU A 51 -2.48 -6.90 9.03
N VAL A 52 -3.28 -7.34 10.00
CA VAL A 52 -2.82 -7.71 11.35
C VAL A 52 -1.81 -8.87 11.31
N LYS A 53 -2.06 -9.87 10.48
CA LYS A 53 -1.17 -11.01 10.29
C LYS A 53 0.19 -10.58 9.74
N MET A 54 0.19 -9.72 8.72
CA MET A 54 1.41 -9.17 8.14
C MET A 54 2.15 -8.25 9.11
N LEU A 55 1.47 -7.32 9.76
CA LEU A 55 2.07 -6.42 10.74
C LEU A 55 2.76 -7.19 11.89
N LYS A 56 2.12 -8.24 12.42
CA LYS A 56 2.71 -9.09 13.47
C LYS A 56 3.95 -9.86 12.96
N TRP A 57 3.93 -10.34 11.73
CA TRP A 57 5.07 -11.04 11.15
C TRP A 57 6.24 -10.07 10.88
N LEU A 58 5.94 -8.83 10.46
CA LEU A 58 6.93 -7.79 10.17
C LEU A 58 7.48 -7.11 11.44
N GLU A 59 6.83 -7.25 12.59
CA GLU A 59 7.30 -6.64 13.84
C GLU A 59 8.71 -7.11 14.18
N GLY A 60 9.62 -6.13 14.39
CA GLY A 60 11.03 -6.38 14.64
C GLY A 60 11.87 -6.76 13.40
N ARG A 61 11.24 -6.96 12.23
CA ARG A 61 11.91 -7.24 10.95
C ARG A 61 11.97 -5.99 10.07
N MET A 62 10.88 -5.21 10.06
CA MET A 62 10.74 -3.98 9.28
C MET A 62 10.15 -2.87 10.15
N PRO A 63 10.41 -1.60 9.83
CA PRO A 63 9.80 -0.48 10.52
C PRO A 63 8.33 -0.32 10.07
N VAL A 64 7.44 -0.97 10.81
CA VAL A 64 5.99 -0.98 10.58
C VAL A 64 5.26 -0.64 11.87
N PRO A 65 3.98 -0.22 11.81
CA PRO A 65 3.16 -0.04 12.99
C PRO A 65 3.06 -1.32 13.83
N LYS A 66 3.10 -1.18 15.16
CA LYS A 66 2.80 -2.28 16.08
C LYS A 66 1.31 -2.35 16.32
N VAL A 67 0.75 -3.55 16.24
CA VAL A 67 -0.66 -3.80 16.58
C VAL A 67 -0.83 -3.68 18.10
N LEU A 68 -1.64 -2.72 18.52
CA LEU A 68 -1.99 -2.51 19.95
C LEU A 68 -3.30 -3.21 20.30
N TYR A 69 -4.25 -3.24 19.35
CA TYR A 69 -5.53 -3.91 19.50
C TYR A 69 -6.08 -4.29 18.13
N HIS A 70 -6.69 -5.45 18.06
CA HIS A 70 -7.54 -5.86 16.93
C HIS A 70 -8.75 -6.60 17.47
N GLY A 71 -9.95 -6.23 17.01
CA GLY A 71 -11.17 -6.88 17.44
C GLY A 71 -12.37 -6.48 16.61
N VAL A 72 -13.47 -7.22 16.82
CA VAL A 72 -14.75 -7.02 16.11
C VAL A 72 -15.84 -6.75 17.14
N SER A 73 -16.67 -5.76 16.89
CA SER A 73 -17.85 -5.43 17.70
C SER A 73 -18.90 -4.74 16.83
N ALA A 74 -20.18 -5.07 17.04
CA ALA A 74 -21.30 -4.48 16.33
C ALA A 74 -21.11 -4.47 14.80
N ASN A 75 -20.62 -5.57 14.22
CA ASN A 75 -20.32 -5.75 12.80
C ASN A 75 -19.30 -4.74 12.24
N LYS A 76 -18.38 -4.29 13.10
CA LYS A 76 -17.25 -3.44 12.73
C LYS A 76 -15.95 -4.07 13.16
N SER A 77 -14.93 -3.96 12.34
CA SER A 77 -13.55 -4.31 12.67
C SER A 77 -12.80 -3.08 13.15
N TYR A 78 -11.98 -3.24 14.17
CA TYR A 78 -11.17 -2.20 14.78
C TYR A 78 -9.71 -2.63 14.79
N LEU A 79 -8.83 -1.80 14.28
CA LEU A 79 -7.39 -1.99 14.33
C LEU A 79 -6.73 -0.73 14.92
N LEU A 80 -6.24 -0.85 16.16
CA LEU A 80 -5.42 0.17 16.82
C LEU A 80 -3.96 -0.21 16.68
N MET A 81 -3.15 0.73 16.22
CA MET A 81 -1.71 0.52 16.02
C MET A 81 -0.89 1.75 16.41
N THR A 82 0.39 1.58 16.61
CA THR A 82 1.31 2.71 16.83
C THR A 82 1.41 3.56 15.58
N LYS A 83 1.72 4.86 15.75
CA LYS A 83 1.98 5.77 14.65
C LYS A 83 3.44 5.68 14.20
N ILE A 84 3.69 5.65 12.89
CA ILE A 84 5.03 5.82 12.31
C ILE A 84 5.40 7.30 12.39
N LYS A 85 6.64 7.58 12.79
CA LYS A 85 7.17 8.95 12.86
C LYS A 85 7.48 9.48 11.47
N GLY A 86 7.34 10.81 11.32
CA GLY A 86 7.69 11.48 10.07
C GLY A 86 6.48 11.90 9.25
N ARG A 87 6.69 12.02 7.94
CA ARG A 87 5.69 12.47 6.96
C ARG A 87 5.63 11.48 5.80
N MET A 88 4.51 11.47 5.13
CA MET A 88 4.35 10.69 3.89
C MET A 88 5.33 11.16 2.82
N ALA A 89 5.82 10.27 1.99
CA ALA A 89 6.73 10.61 0.89
C ALA A 89 6.10 11.55 -0.15
N CYS A 90 4.77 11.65 -0.19
CA CYS A 90 4.02 12.63 -0.98
C CYS A 90 3.89 14.02 -0.32
N ASP A 91 4.47 14.26 0.86
CA ASP A 91 4.49 15.60 1.45
C ASP A 91 5.29 16.56 0.55
N PRO A 92 4.81 17.81 0.32
CA PRO A 92 5.48 18.80 -0.52
C PRO A 92 6.96 19.01 -0.20
N ILE A 93 7.36 18.86 1.07
CA ILE A 93 8.77 18.99 1.48
C ILE A 93 9.69 17.99 0.77
N TYR A 94 9.18 16.80 0.46
CA TYR A 94 9.93 15.77 -0.25
C TYR A 94 9.76 15.89 -1.77
N LEU A 95 8.55 16.22 -2.24
CA LEU A 95 8.28 16.40 -3.67
C LEU A 95 9.06 17.56 -4.28
N THR A 96 9.43 18.57 -3.48
CA THR A 96 10.32 19.68 -3.89
C THR A 96 11.82 19.35 -3.78
N ALA A 97 12.18 18.15 -3.29
CA ALA A 97 13.57 17.69 -3.11
C ALA A 97 13.78 16.31 -3.75
N PRO A 98 13.69 16.19 -5.11
CA PRO A 98 13.76 14.90 -5.80
C PRO A 98 15.09 14.15 -5.60
N GLU A 99 16.19 14.88 -5.41
CA GLU A 99 17.50 14.26 -5.10
C GLU A 99 17.51 13.55 -3.74
N LEU A 100 16.64 13.90 -2.84
CA LEU A 100 16.46 13.22 -1.56
C LEU A 100 15.38 12.14 -1.67
N LEU A 101 14.23 12.48 -2.25
CA LEU A 101 13.05 11.61 -2.32
C LEU A 101 13.33 10.30 -3.06
N ILE A 102 13.86 10.39 -4.29
CA ILE A 102 13.98 9.20 -5.16
C ILE A 102 14.95 8.16 -4.59
N PRO A 103 16.15 8.53 -4.10
CA PRO A 103 17.03 7.60 -3.40
C PRO A 103 16.38 6.95 -2.16
N LEU A 104 15.59 7.69 -1.38
CA LEU A 104 14.89 7.16 -0.20
C LEU A 104 13.79 6.15 -0.59
N LEU A 105 13.06 6.39 -1.67
CA LEU A 105 12.09 5.42 -2.21
C LEU A 105 12.79 4.15 -2.69
N ALA A 106 13.92 4.29 -3.40
CA ALA A 106 14.72 3.15 -3.84
C ALA A 106 15.30 2.35 -2.65
N ASP A 107 15.78 3.01 -1.60
CA ASP A 107 16.24 2.37 -0.37
C ASP A 107 15.10 1.60 0.31
N ALA A 108 13.92 2.20 0.42
CA ALA A 108 12.74 1.56 0.97
C ALA A 108 12.36 0.28 0.18
N LEU A 109 12.34 0.32 -1.16
CA LEU A 109 12.11 -0.87 -1.99
C LEU A 109 13.16 -1.95 -1.74
N LYS A 110 14.44 -1.59 -1.74
CA LYS A 110 15.55 -2.53 -1.51
C LYS A 110 15.49 -3.19 -0.12
N ARG A 111 15.02 -2.48 0.90
CA ARG A 111 14.81 -3.04 2.26
C ARG A 111 13.75 -4.14 2.26
N LEU A 112 12.63 -3.96 1.55
CA LEU A 112 11.63 -5.02 1.39
C LEU A 112 12.25 -6.24 0.69
N TRP A 113 12.99 -6.03 -0.40
CA TRP A 113 13.58 -7.13 -1.17
C TRP A 113 14.65 -7.92 -0.40
N SER A 114 15.31 -7.28 0.58
CA SER A 114 16.33 -7.93 1.41
C SER A 114 15.75 -8.79 2.55
N ALA A 115 14.43 -8.78 2.74
CA ALA A 115 13.79 -9.55 3.81
C ALA A 115 13.85 -11.04 3.54
N ASP A 116 14.11 -11.84 4.58
CA ASP A 116 13.91 -13.29 4.51
C ASP A 116 12.40 -13.60 4.46
N ILE A 117 11.95 -14.10 3.32
CA ILE A 117 10.55 -14.42 3.04
C ILE A 117 10.17 -15.86 3.38
N THR A 118 11.10 -16.69 3.86
CA THR A 118 10.89 -18.14 4.09
C THR A 118 9.67 -18.41 4.97
N SER A 119 9.44 -17.59 5.99
CA SER A 119 8.31 -17.72 6.92
C SER A 119 7.18 -16.72 6.67
N CYS A 120 7.18 -16.06 5.52
CA CYS A 120 6.13 -15.07 5.20
C CYS A 120 4.76 -15.76 5.16
N PRO A 121 3.77 -15.27 5.93
CA PRO A 121 2.49 -15.96 6.06
C PRO A 121 1.56 -15.76 4.85
N ARG A 122 1.92 -14.88 3.90
CA ARG A 122 1.05 -14.53 2.78
C ARG A 122 1.80 -14.57 1.45
N LYS A 123 1.14 -15.12 0.45
CA LYS A 123 1.59 -15.10 -0.95
C LYS A 123 0.65 -14.20 -1.75
N ARG A 124 1.26 -13.36 -2.59
CA ARG A 124 0.60 -12.48 -3.54
C ARG A 124 1.21 -12.67 -4.93
N THR A 125 1.49 -13.95 -5.28
CA THR A 125 1.97 -14.33 -6.61
C THR A 125 0.88 -14.12 -7.64
N LEU A 126 1.24 -13.99 -8.91
CA LEU A 126 0.27 -13.84 -9.99
C LEU A 126 -0.77 -14.96 -10.04
N ASP A 127 -0.40 -16.20 -9.65
CA ASP A 127 -1.39 -17.29 -9.54
C ASP A 127 -2.46 -17.00 -8.50
N VAL A 128 -2.06 -16.48 -7.34
CA VAL A 128 -2.99 -16.13 -6.25
C VAL A 128 -3.86 -14.95 -6.67
N GLU A 129 -3.25 -13.87 -7.15
CA GLU A 129 -3.96 -12.64 -7.52
C GLU A 129 -4.97 -12.86 -8.65
N LEU A 130 -4.56 -13.55 -9.71
CA LEU A 130 -5.46 -13.85 -10.82
C LEU A 130 -6.62 -14.76 -10.38
N SER A 131 -6.38 -15.71 -9.48
CA SER A 131 -7.45 -16.55 -8.93
C SER A 131 -8.45 -15.79 -8.04
N GLU A 132 -8.01 -14.71 -7.38
CA GLU A 132 -8.87 -13.83 -6.56
C GLU A 132 -9.67 -12.85 -7.44
N ILE A 133 -9.11 -12.41 -8.58
CA ILE A 133 -9.76 -11.50 -9.52
C ILE A 133 -10.87 -12.20 -10.31
N GLU A 134 -10.62 -13.42 -10.82
CA GLU A 134 -11.50 -14.14 -11.74
C GLU A 134 -12.97 -14.17 -11.29
N PRO A 135 -13.33 -14.54 -10.04
CA PRO A 135 -14.73 -14.59 -9.59
C PRO A 135 -15.37 -13.19 -9.41
N ARG A 136 -14.60 -12.11 -9.51
CA ARG A 136 -15.07 -10.72 -9.32
C ARG A 136 -15.30 -9.97 -10.63
N LEU A 137 -14.91 -10.54 -11.77
CA LEU A 137 -14.93 -9.85 -13.07
C LEU A 137 -16.30 -9.29 -13.42
N ASP A 138 -17.40 -10.07 -13.21
CA ASP A 138 -18.76 -9.62 -13.49
C ASP A 138 -19.20 -8.43 -12.61
N ILE A 139 -18.70 -8.38 -11.37
CA ILE A 139 -18.98 -7.26 -10.44
C ILE A 139 -18.19 -6.01 -10.88
N LEU A 140 -16.93 -6.17 -11.28
CA LEU A 140 -16.08 -5.08 -11.74
C LEU A 140 -16.61 -4.44 -13.03
N GLU A 141 -17.23 -5.22 -13.93
CA GLU A 141 -17.83 -4.71 -15.17
C GLU A 141 -18.96 -3.71 -14.91
N THR A 142 -19.67 -3.86 -13.79
CA THR A 142 -20.82 -3.01 -13.46
C THR A 142 -20.47 -1.78 -12.62
N THR A 143 -19.31 -1.74 -11.96
CA THR A 143 -19.09 -0.77 -10.88
C THR A 143 -17.96 0.22 -11.10
N GLN A 144 -16.80 -0.16 -11.63
CA GLN A 144 -15.60 0.68 -11.55
C GLN A 144 -14.64 0.61 -12.73
N PHE A 145 -14.84 -0.31 -13.69
CA PHE A 145 -13.88 -0.44 -14.77
C PHE A 145 -13.87 0.81 -15.66
N MET A 146 -12.82 1.60 -15.49
CA MET A 146 -12.56 2.70 -16.40
C MET A 146 -12.01 2.12 -17.70
N ARG A 147 -12.71 2.29 -18.82
CA ARG A 147 -12.31 1.84 -20.17
C ARG A 147 -11.07 2.61 -20.66
N ASN A 148 -9.99 2.51 -19.90
CA ASN A 148 -8.71 3.10 -20.18
C ASN A 148 -7.75 2.03 -20.71
N GLU A 149 -6.63 2.42 -21.26
CA GLU A 149 -5.54 1.52 -21.68
C GLU A 149 -5.87 0.55 -22.83
N GLY A 150 -7.00 0.75 -23.54
CA GLY A 150 -7.33 0.00 -24.76
C GLY A 150 -8.09 -1.31 -24.53
N PHE A 151 -8.65 -1.53 -23.34
CA PHE A 151 -9.53 -2.66 -23.03
C PHE A 151 -10.97 -2.21 -22.89
N SER A 152 -11.89 -3.00 -23.44
CA SER A 152 -13.33 -2.69 -23.44
C SER A 152 -14.07 -3.26 -22.22
N SER A 153 -13.48 -4.23 -21.53
CA SER A 153 -14.06 -4.89 -20.36
C SER A 153 -13.02 -5.48 -19.43
N PRO A 154 -13.34 -5.72 -18.12
CA PRO A 154 -12.49 -6.45 -17.19
C PRO A 154 -12.10 -7.84 -17.70
N HIS A 155 -13.03 -8.55 -18.37
CA HIS A 155 -12.77 -9.87 -18.95
C HIS A 155 -11.74 -9.83 -20.07
N GLU A 156 -11.73 -8.80 -20.91
CA GLU A 156 -10.74 -8.62 -21.95
C GLU A 156 -9.35 -8.36 -21.34
N LEU A 157 -9.27 -7.46 -20.35
CA LEU A 157 -8.05 -7.19 -19.60
C LEU A 157 -7.54 -8.45 -18.88
N PHE A 158 -8.42 -9.17 -18.20
CA PHE A 158 -8.04 -10.39 -17.47
C PHE A 158 -7.45 -11.46 -18.41
N ARG A 159 -8.05 -11.67 -19.58
CA ARG A 159 -7.52 -12.58 -20.59
C ARG A 159 -6.12 -12.15 -21.04
N TRP A 160 -5.95 -10.86 -21.31
CA TRP A 160 -4.65 -10.31 -21.70
C TRP A 160 -3.60 -10.54 -20.60
N LEU A 161 -3.96 -10.35 -19.33
CA LEU A 161 -3.07 -10.60 -18.18
C LEU A 161 -2.62 -12.08 -18.11
N ILE A 162 -3.52 -13.02 -18.36
CA ILE A 162 -3.17 -14.45 -18.42
C ILE A 162 -2.18 -14.74 -19.55
N GLU A 163 -2.42 -14.19 -20.76
CA GLU A 163 -1.61 -14.44 -21.95
C GLU A 163 -0.24 -13.75 -21.92
N ASN A 164 -0.10 -12.67 -21.15
CA ASN A 164 1.11 -11.83 -21.12
C ASN A 164 1.87 -11.88 -19.79
N ARG A 165 1.68 -12.92 -19.00
CA ARG A 165 2.34 -13.06 -17.68
C ARG A 165 3.86 -12.93 -17.78
N PRO A 166 4.47 -12.02 -17.00
CA PRO A 166 5.92 -11.93 -16.91
C PRO A 166 6.48 -13.05 -16.02
N GLN A 167 7.77 -13.30 -16.17
CA GLN A 167 8.51 -14.10 -15.18
C GLN A 167 8.62 -13.31 -13.87
N GLU A 168 8.18 -13.90 -12.75
CA GLU A 168 8.20 -13.31 -11.43
C GLU A 168 9.56 -13.49 -10.73
N GLU A 169 10.01 -12.44 -10.06
CA GLU A 169 11.14 -12.45 -9.12
C GLU A 169 10.59 -12.20 -7.71
N TYR A 170 10.43 -13.28 -6.93
CA TYR A 170 9.77 -13.22 -5.63
C TYR A 170 10.60 -12.52 -4.56
N VAL A 171 9.99 -11.53 -3.95
CA VAL A 171 10.50 -10.75 -2.81
C VAL A 171 9.38 -10.54 -1.80
N LEU A 172 9.68 -9.93 -0.66
CA LEU A 172 8.64 -9.30 0.14
C LEU A 172 8.17 -8.05 -0.61
N SER A 173 6.89 -8.02 -0.94
CA SER A 173 6.21 -6.87 -1.54
C SER A 173 5.32 -6.18 -0.50
N HIS A 174 5.23 -4.86 -0.59
CA HIS A 174 4.26 -4.05 0.15
C HIS A 174 2.83 -4.31 -0.35
N GLY A 175 2.69 -4.53 -1.66
CA GLY A 175 1.42 -4.75 -2.34
C GLY A 175 0.69 -3.47 -2.76
N ASP A 176 0.92 -2.35 -2.06
CA ASP A 176 0.48 -0.99 -2.41
C ASP A 176 1.58 0.03 -2.07
N PHE A 177 2.71 -0.07 -2.78
CA PHE A 177 3.87 0.83 -2.57
C PHE A 177 3.63 2.20 -3.23
N CYS A 178 2.64 2.92 -2.73
CA CYS A 178 2.34 4.29 -3.11
C CYS A 178 3.01 5.30 -2.15
N LEU A 179 3.32 6.51 -2.62
CA LEU A 179 4.00 7.53 -1.81
C LEU A 179 3.33 7.83 -0.46
N PRO A 180 1.98 7.88 -0.35
CA PRO A 180 1.30 8.06 0.93
C PRO A 180 1.59 6.97 1.98
N ASN A 181 1.95 5.75 1.54
CA ASN A 181 2.19 4.60 2.40
C ASN A 181 3.63 4.49 2.89
N ILE A 182 4.53 5.37 2.42
CA ILE A 182 5.94 5.41 2.75
C ILE A 182 6.21 6.63 3.62
N PHE A 183 6.75 6.42 4.82
CA PHE A 183 7.06 7.47 5.76
C PHE A 183 8.55 7.78 5.78
N LEU A 184 8.85 9.08 5.76
CA LEU A 184 10.19 9.63 5.82
C LEU A 184 10.31 10.56 7.03
N TYR A 185 11.49 10.58 7.67
CA TYR A 185 11.80 11.48 8.77
C TYR A 185 13.15 12.15 8.53
N GLY A 186 13.11 13.45 8.24
CA GLY A 186 14.30 14.17 7.74
C GLY A 186 14.80 13.54 6.45
N GLU A 187 16.06 13.14 6.42
CA GLU A 187 16.74 12.53 5.28
C GLU A 187 16.80 11.00 5.37
N SER A 188 15.86 10.39 6.09
CA SER A 188 15.87 8.94 6.32
C SER A 188 14.51 8.31 6.11
N PHE A 189 14.52 7.08 5.62
CA PHE A 189 13.33 6.24 5.59
C PHE A 189 12.91 5.90 7.03
N SER A 190 11.61 6.04 7.33
CA SER A 190 11.06 5.84 8.67
C SER A 190 10.18 4.61 8.80
N GLY A 191 9.41 4.26 7.79
CA GLY A 191 8.57 3.06 7.86
C GLY A 191 7.49 2.98 6.79
N TYR A 192 6.82 1.84 6.79
CA TYR A 192 5.68 1.52 5.91
C TYR A 192 4.39 1.52 6.72
N ILE A 193 3.29 1.90 6.07
CA ILE A 193 1.92 1.75 6.59
C ILE A 193 1.05 1.07 5.55
N ASP A 194 -0.14 0.63 5.94
CA ASP A 194 -1.14 0.03 5.06
C ASP A 194 -0.65 -1.24 4.33
N LEU A 195 -0.31 -2.25 5.15
CA LEU A 195 0.27 -3.52 4.72
C LEU A 195 -0.78 -4.61 4.50
N GLY A 196 -2.03 -4.21 4.22
CA GLY A 196 -3.13 -5.11 3.94
C GLY A 196 -2.90 -6.01 2.73
N ASP A 197 -2.14 -5.56 1.74
CA ASP A 197 -1.82 -6.30 0.52
C ASP A 197 -0.38 -6.84 0.47
N ALA A 198 0.36 -6.69 1.58
CA ALA A 198 1.73 -7.18 1.66
C ALA A 198 1.80 -8.72 1.59
N GLY A 199 2.90 -9.22 1.02
CA GLY A 199 3.15 -10.65 0.88
C GLY A 199 4.31 -10.97 -0.06
N ILE A 200 4.50 -12.26 -0.37
CA ILE A 200 5.48 -12.69 -1.38
C ILE A 200 4.91 -12.40 -2.76
N ALA A 201 5.56 -11.52 -3.53
CA ALA A 201 5.16 -11.17 -4.90
C ALA A 201 6.38 -10.86 -5.76
N ASP A 202 6.14 -10.57 -7.06
CA ASP A 202 7.18 -10.02 -7.93
C ASP A 202 7.53 -8.59 -7.47
N LYS A 203 8.82 -8.28 -7.41
CA LYS A 203 9.34 -6.93 -7.09
C LYS A 203 8.76 -5.83 -7.98
N TRP A 204 8.35 -6.15 -9.22
CA TRP A 204 7.79 -5.19 -10.17
C TRP A 204 6.39 -4.71 -9.79
N ARG A 205 5.67 -5.43 -8.93
CA ARG A 205 4.42 -4.92 -8.36
C ARG A 205 4.66 -3.59 -7.64
N ASP A 206 5.56 -3.58 -6.67
CA ASP A 206 5.87 -2.37 -5.90
C ASP A 206 6.58 -1.30 -6.73
N ILE A 207 7.48 -1.69 -7.65
CA ILE A 207 8.15 -0.75 -8.56
C ILE A 207 7.12 0.01 -9.40
N SER A 208 6.14 -0.70 -9.96
CA SER A 208 5.12 -0.12 -10.84
C SER A 208 4.22 0.86 -10.10
N LEU A 209 3.77 0.50 -8.89
CA LEU A 209 2.95 1.36 -8.06
C LEU A 209 3.72 2.58 -7.56
N CYS A 210 4.99 2.40 -7.14
CA CYS A 210 5.87 3.50 -6.77
C CYS A 210 6.08 4.49 -7.92
N TYR A 211 6.40 3.97 -9.11
CA TYR A 211 6.62 4.76 -10.32
C TYR A 211 5.37 5.56 -10.71
N ARG A 212 4.19 4.92 -10.74
CA ARG A 212 2.91 5.59 -11.01
C ARG A 212 2.61 6.66 -9.98
N SER A 213 2.75 6.32 -8.69
CA SER A 213 2.48 7.25 -7.60
C SER A 213 3.42 8.46 -7.66
N LEU A 214 4.72 8.24 -7.89
CA LEU A 214 5.69 9.32 -8.09
C LEU A 214 5.30 10.20 -9.27
N LYS A 215 5.00 9.61 -10.44
CA LYS A 215 4.59 10.33 -11.64
C LYS A 215 3.35 11.18 -11.39
N HIS A 216 2.27 10.61 -10.82
CA HIS A 216 1.02 11.33 -10.58
C HIS A 216 1.16 12.47 -9.56
N ASN A 217 2.12 12.37 -8.64
CA ASN A 217 2.39 13.44 -7.68
C ASN A 217 3.16 14.63 -8.27
N VAL A 218 3.74 14.50 -9.49
CA VAL A 218 4.57 15.55 -10.08
C VAL A 218 4.09 16.06 -11.44
N ASP A 219 3.29 15.30 -12.18
CA ASP A 219 2.87 15.60 -13.55
C ASP A 219 1.61 16.47 -13.66
N GLY A 220 0.98 16.80 -12.55
CA GLY A 220 -0.24 17.59 -12.47
C GLY A 220 -1.50 16.79 -12.14
N THR A 221 -1.41 15.46 -11.99
CA THR A 221 -2.55 14.62 -11.60
C THR A 221 -2.97 14.90 -10.14
N TYR A 222 -2.03 14.86 -9.19
CA TYR A 222 -2.27 15.22 -7.78
C TYR A 222 -1.52 16.48 -7.36
N GLY A 223 -0.43 16.83 -8.03
CA GLY A 223 0.38 17.99 -7.80
C GLY A 223 1.32 18.23 -8.97
N ARG A 224 1.93 19.42 -9.06
CA ARG A 224 2.91 19.74 -10.08
C ARG A 224 4.20 20.19 -9.43
N TYR A 225 5.26 19.44 -9.67
CA TYR A 225 6.58 19.71 -9.13
C TYR A 225 7.61 19.58 -10.24
N ASP A 226 8.25 20.72 -10.56
CA ASP A 226 9.26 20.78 -11.61
C ASP A 226 10.57 20.11 -11.17
N GLY A 227 11.30 19.54 -12.13
CA GLY A 227 12.60 18.91 -11.89
C GLY A 227 12.55 17.49 -11.34
N VAL A 228 11.38 16.91 -11.13
CA VAL A 228 11.23 15.49 -10.74
C VAL A 228 11.12 14.64 -12.00
N ASP A 229 12.13 13.80 -12.22
CA ASP A 229 12.11 12.76 -13.25
C ASP A 229 11.85 11.39 -12.62
N PRO A 230 10.66 10.80 -12.79
CA PRO A 230 10.34 9.48 -12.24
C PRO A 230 11.26 8.36 -12.74
N ASP A 231 11.86 8.49 -13.91
CA ASP A 231 12.76 7.46 -14.48
C ASP A 231 14.07 7.34 -13.68
N ARG A 232 14.45 8.36 -12.90
CA ARG A 232 15.56 8.25 -11.95
C ARG A 232 15.39 7.12 -10.93
N LEU A 233 14.15 6.71 -10.64
CA LEU A 233 13.89 5.56 -9.76
C LEU A 233 14.64 4.30 -10.25
N PHE A 234 14.67 4.04 -11.55
CA PHE A 234 15.36 2.87 -12.11
C PHE A 234 16.87 2.98 -11.98
N ILE A 235 17.41 4.19 -12.10
CA ILE A 235 18.84 4.47 -11.91
C ILE A 235 19.22 4.18 -10.45
N GLU A 236 18.45 4.71 -9.49
CA GLU A 236 18.70 4.51 -8.06
C GLU A 236 18.50 3.03 -7.64
N LEU A 237 17.59 2.31 -8.28
CA LEU A 237 17.42 0.87 -8.07
C LEU A 237 18.55 0.05 -8.69
N GLY A 238 19.28 0.58 -9.66
CA GLY A 238 20.33 -0.12 -10.41
C GLY A 238 19.75 -1.16 -11.38
N ILE A 239 18.55 -0.93 -11.91
CA ILE A 239 17.86 -1.84 -12.84
C ILE A 239 17.52 -1.13 -14.14
N LYS A 240 17.38 -1.90 -15.22
CA LYS A 240 16.82 -1.38 -16.47
C LYS A 240 15.30 -1.27 -16.37
N LYS A 241 14.74 -0.15 -16.83
CA LYS A 241 13.30 0.02 -16.97
C LYS A 241 12.72 -1.05 -17.90
N ASP A 242 11.72 -1.79 -17.43
CA ASP A 242 10.98 -2.77 -18.23
C ASP A 242 9.54 -2.28 -18.42
N GLU A 243 9.28 -1.66 -19.56
CA GLU A 243 7.97 -1.09 -19.90
C GLU A 243 6.86 -2.16 -19.95
N LYS A 244 7.22 -3.42 -20.26
CA LYS A 244 6.23 -4.51 -20.33
C LYS A 244 5.81 -4.91 -18.92
N LYS A 245 6.75 -5.07 -17.99
CA LYS A 245 6.45 -5.37 -16.59
C LYS A 245 5.73 -4.21 -15.91
N LEU A 246 6.16 -2.95 -16.15
CA LEU A 246 5.44 -1.76 -15.65
C LEU A 246 3.98 -1.78 -16.09
N ARG A 247 3.74 -1.91 -17.39
CA ARG A 247 2.38 -1.94 -17.94
C ARG A 247 1.57 -3.10 -17.37
N TYR A 248 2.17 -4.28 -17.25
CA TYR A 248 1.50 -5.47 -16.73
C TYR A 248 0.97 -5.25 -15.32
N TYR A 249 1.83 -4.79 -14.39
CA TYR A 249 1.43 -4.61 -12.99
C TYR A 249 0.50 -3.41 -12.77
N LEU A 250 0.61 -2.36 -13.57
CA LEU A 250 -0.35 -1.26 -13.53
C LEU A 250 -1.74 -1.68 -14.03
N LEU A 251 -1.79 -2.51 -15.08
CA LEU A 251 -3.06 -3.07 -15.57
C LEU A 251 -3.66 -4.11 -14.61
N LEU A 252 -2.81 -4.90 -13.94
CA LEU A 252 -3.27 -5.83 -12.91
C LEU A 252 -3.95 -5.08 -11.75
N ASP A 253 -3.39 -3.94 -11.34
CA ASP A 253 -3.92 -3.10 -10.27
C ASP A 253 -5.32 -2.51 -10.57
N GLU A 254 -5.70 -2.37 -11.84
CA GLU A 254 -7.04 -1.91 -12.26
C GLU A 254 -8.16 -2.92 -11.95
N LEU A 255 -7.83 -4.15 -11.57
CA LEU A 255 -8.79 -5.21 -11.26
C LEU A 255 -8.93 -5.50 -9.75
N PHE A 256 -8.33 -4.66 -8.86
CA PHE A 256 -8.41 -4.77 -7.38
C PHE A 256 -9.24 -3.68 -6.67
#